data_2d2d47dcab257fefdb55980efa101919
#
_entry.id   2d2d47dcab257fefdb55980efa101919
#
_cell.length_a   1.000
_cell.length_b   1.000
_cell.length_c   1.000
_cell.angle_alpha   90.00
_cell.angle_beta   90.00
_cell.angle_gamma   90.00
#
_symmetry.space_group_name_H-M   'P 1'
#
loop_
_entity.id
_entity.type
_entity.pdbx_description
1 polymer ?
#
loop_
_entity_poly.entity_id
_entity_poly.type
_entity_poly.pdbx_seq_one_letter_code
_entity_poly.pdbx_strand_id
1 'polypeptide(L)'
;MPLTPDMRRDVDTIRNYLFGGGYPDPVSNAEQLAFLFFFYLVEGIDAENQARAKVLKQHYTSMFDGFWTLKNPLNAPSKGETTIPKDRFRWSIWATGLSGEPLVRFLRDEVFTFFTEVAGGSAVNFMHGARLVIDEPTVLTQVVTLVDGLRLDRSDADTKGDLFEHVLRQIKQAGELGQFRTPRHIIRTIVEIVDPKIGETVYDPAAGTAGFLVAAYNHMRLANSSPSAIQRVEFDGKTQTRGLGDKLSSPQLSAIQNKTFFGNDVDPKMIRLATMNLTLRGLANVRILLRNVLTTSFDNERKAELGLPQEGYHVVLANPPFSGRVDKDRIVDDVKIGTSTATELLFLKYMMDSLRPGGRCGVIVPEGVLFGSTGAHKELRRQLIENNRVEAVMSLPGGVFQPYSGVKTSVLFFRRGGKTENVMFLHADNDGYKMDANHDTPIDDDDMPGLAAAYRDREAKLKAWGERGPKAEWEAQWWFADSAALRANDFNLSAGRYRPMSQVQAAHQDPRELLGELAAIEAEIAEEVEALRQALSEAA
;
A
#
# COMPACT_ATOMS: atom_id res chain seq x y z
N MET A 1 1.77 -21.94 7.94
CA MET A 1 3.14 -22.31 7.49
C MET A 1 3.71 -21.15 6.68
N PRO A 2 5.00 -20.86 6.71
CA PRO A 2 5.56 -19.83 5.82
C PRO A 2 5.39 -20.24 4.36
N LEU A 3 5.35 -19.25 3.47
CA LEU A 3 5.27 -19.47 2.02
C LEU A 3 6.47 -20.32 1.56
N THR A 4 6.19 -21.50 1.02
CA THR A 4 7.24 -22.42 0.59
C THR A 4 7.89 -21.96 -0.72
N PRO A 5 9.17 -22.35 -0.98
CA PRO A 5 9.82 -22.09 -2.26
C PRO A 5 9.04 -22.67 -3.45
N ASP A 6 8.40 -23.83 -3.26
CA ASP A 6 7.59 -24.47 -4.30
C ASP A 6 6.37 -23.62 -4.67
N MET A 7 5.62 -23.13 -3.68
CA MET A 7 4.47 -22.26 -3.95
C MET A 7 4.88 -20.95 -4.68
N ARG A 8 6.06 -20.38 -4.35
CA ARG A 8 6.59 -19.23 -5.09
C ARG A 8 6.87 -19.57 -6.53
N ARG A 9 7.55 -20.69 -6.76
CA ARG A 9 7.88 -21.17 -8.12
C ARG A 9 6.61 -21.44 -8.93
N ASP A 10 5.57 -22.00 -8.31
CA ASP A 10 4.31 -22.27 -9.00
C ASP A 10 3.61 -20.98 -9.44
N VAL A 11 3.61 -19.93 -8.59
CA VAL A 11 3.11 -18.60 -8.98
C VAL A 11 3.97 -17.97 -10.08
N ASP A 12 5.30 -18.08 -9.99
CA ASP A 12 6.18 -17.58 -11.05
C ASP A 12 5.96 -18.35 -12.38
N THR A 13 5.63 -19.64 -12.31
CA THR A 13 5.25 -20.44 -13.46
C THR A 13 3.95 -19.94 -14.07
N ILE A 14 2.93 -19.63 -13.26
CA ILE A 14 1.67 -19.05 -13.74
C ILE A 14 1.93 -17.74 -14.48
N ARG A 15 2.72 -16.84 -13.88
CA ARG A 15 3.11 -15.57 -14.50
C ARG A 15 3.77 -15.77 -15.87
N ASN A 16 4.78 -16.63 -15.92
CA ASN A 16 5.53 -16.87 -17.15
C ASN A 16 4.62 -17.48 -18.24
N TYR A 17 3.67 -18.30 -17.83
CA TYR A 17 2.68 -18.88 -18.73
C TYR A 17 1.73 -17.82 -19.30
N LEU A 18 1.24 -16.91 -18.46
CA LEU A 18 0.42 -15.78 -18.89
C LEU A 18 1.18 -14.87 -19.85
N PHE A 19 2.42 -14.50 -19.50
CA PHE A 19 3.25 -13.67 -20.37
C PHE A 19 3.52 -14.32 -21.73
N GLY A 20 3.94 -15.59 -21.73
CA GLY A 20 4.17 -16.36 -22.95
C GLY A 20 2.89 -16.62 -23.76
N GLY A 21 1.73 -16.62 -23.11
CA GLY A 21 0.40 -16.78 -23.72
C GLY A 21 -0.19 -15.49 -24.31
N GLY A 22 0.56 -14.37 -24.29
CA GLY A 22 0.12 -13.11 -24.90
C GLY A 22 -0.54 -12.11 -23.93
N TYR A 23 -0.42 -12.34 -22.62
CA TYR A 23 -0.95 -11.45 -21.57
C TYR A 23 0.20 -10.73 -20.83
N PRO A 24 0.78 -9.66 -21.41
CA PRO A 24 1.97 -9.03 -20.86
C PRO A 24 1.69 -8.07 -19.69
N ASP A 25 0.43 -7.61 -19.48
CA ASP A 25 0.07 -6.65 -18.42
C ASP A 25 0.02 -7.32 -17.03
N PRO A 26 1.01 -7.08 -16.15
CA PRO A 26 1.08 -7.75 -14.87
C PRO A 26 -0.01 -7.32 -13.89
N VAL A 27 -0.59 -6.12 -14.02
CA VAL A 27 -1.71 -5.68 -13.19
C VAL A 27 -2.97 -6.43 -13.57
N SER A 28 -3.23 -6.57 -14.87
CA SER A 28 -4.34 -7.38 -15.35
C SER A 28 -4.18 -8.85 -14.96
N ASN A 29 -2.97 -9.39 -15.07
CA ASN A 29 -2.67 -10.76 -14.66
C ASN A 29 -2.91 -10.99 -13.17
N ALA A 30 -2.45 -10.07 -12.31
CA ALA A 30 -2.70 -10.14 -10.87
C ALA A 30 -4.20 -10.03 -10.54
N GLU A 31 -4.94 -9.20 -11.27
CA GLU A 31 -6.40 -9.11 -11.14
C GLU A 31 -7.10 -10.41 -11.54
N GLN A 32 -6.71 -11.02 -12.67
CA GLN A 32 -7.26 -12.29 -13.10
C GLN A 32 -6.95 -13.42 -12.10
N LEU A 33 -5.75 -13.48 -11.58
CA LEU A 33 -5.39 -14.42 -10.51
C LEU A 33 -6.19 -14.15 -9.22
N ALA A 34 -6.45 -12.90 -8.89
CA ALA A 34 -7.28 -12.55 -7.73
C ALA A 34 -8.72 -13.10 -7.89
N PHE A 35 -9.30 -13.06 -9.09
CA PHE A 35 -10.60 -13.67 -9.36
C PHE A 35 -10.55 -15.20 -9.22
N LEU A 36 -9.56 -15.87 -9.77
CA LEU A 36 -9.43 -17.31 -9.65
C LEU A 36 -9.23 -17.73 -8.19
N PHE A 37 -8.41 -17.01 -7.43
CA PHE A 37 -8.25 -17.24 -5.98
C PHE A 37 -9.56 -17.02 -5.22
N PHE A 38 -10.32 -16.00 -5.58
CA PHE A 38 -11.64 -15.77 -4.99
C PHE A 38 -12.58 -16.94 -5.26
N PHE A 39 -12.70 -17.39 -6.52
CA PHE A 39 -13.57 -18.51 -6.87
C PHE A 39 -13.16 -19.81 -6.18
N TYR A 40 -11.84 -20.02 -6.02
CA TYR A 40 -11.31 -21.16 -5.27
C TYR A 40 -11.69 -21.10 -3.79
N LEU A 41 -11.53 -19.96 -3.15
CA LEU A 41 -11.63 -19.82 -1.69
C LEU A 41 -13.06 -19.66 -1.19
N VAL A 42 -13.94 -19.09 -2.00
CA VAL A 42 -15.32 -18.80 -1.59
C VAL A 42 -16.10 -20.06 -1.25
N GLU A 43 -15.79 -21.18 -1.90
CA GLU A 43 -16.40 -22.48 -1.60
C GLU A 43 -16.05 -22.95 -0.17
N GLY A 44 -14.77 -22.85 0.22
CA GLY A 44 -14.32 -23.20 1.57
C GLY A 44 -14.89 -22.28 2.63
N ILE A 45 -14.94 -20.97 2.36
CA ILE A 45 -15.54 -19.97 3.26
C ILE A 45 -17.02 -20.24 3.48
N ASP A 46 -17.76 -20.59 2.43
CA ASP A 46 -19.17 -20.94 2.50
C ASP A 46 -19.38 -22.19 3.37
N ALA A 47 -18.57 -23.23 3.16
CA ALA A 47 -18.61 -24.46 3.95
C ALA A 47 -18.29 -24.22 5.44
N GLU A 48 -17.29 -23.38 5.75
CA GLU A 48 -16.94 -22.98 7.12
C GLU A 48 -18.10 -22.23 7.80
N ASN A 49 -18.72 -21.28 7.09
CA ASN A 49 -19.88 -20.53 7.59
C ASN A 49 -21.07 -21.45 7.86
N GLN A 50 -21.32 -22.41 6.98
CA GLN A 50 -22.38 -23.41 7.15
C GLN A 50 -22.11 -24.29 8.38
N ALA A 51 -20.88 -24.77 8.55
CA ALA A 51 -20.50 -25.58 9.71
C ALA A 51 -20.61 -24.77 11.02
N ARG A 52 -20.17 -23.52 11.01
CA ARG A 52 -20.28 -22.61 12.17
C ARG A 52 -21.74 -22.33 12.55
N ALA A 53 -22.57 -22.04 11.56
CA ALA A 53 -24.00 -21.79 11.78
C ALA A 53 -24.69 -23.02 12.39
N LYS A 54 -24.34 -24.23 11.93
CA LYS A 54 -24.83 -25.49 12.49
C LYS A 54 -24.47 -25.65 13.98
N VAL A 55 -23.21 -25.35 14.34
CA VAL A 55 -22.76 -25.38 15.75
C VAL A 55 -23.49 -24.35 16.61
N LEU A 56 -23.67 -23.13 16.07
CA LEU A 56 -24.34 -22.03 16.77
C LEU A 56 -25.88 -22.12 16.72
N LYS A 57 -26.45 -23.15 16.07
CA LYS A 57 -27.90 -23.32 15.83
C LYS A 57 -28.53 -22.10 15.15
N GLN A 58 -27.81 -21.47 14.25
CA GLN A 58 -28.24 -20.33 13.43
C GLN A 58 -28.62 -20.80 12.03
N HIS A 59 -29.57 -20.09 11.40
CA HIS A 59 -29.91 -20.34 10.01
C HIS A 59 -28.80 -19.73 9.11
N TYR A 60 -28.27 -20.52 8.19
CA TYR A 60 -27.35 -20.08 7.14
C TYR A 60 -27.76 -20.72 5.81
N THR A 61 -27.94 -19.92 4.82
CA THR A 61 -28.20 -20.38 3.45
C THR A 61 -26.90 -20.26 2.64
N SER A 62 -26.41 -21.38 2.15
CA SER A 62 -25.24 -21.39 1.27
C SER A 62 -25.52 -20.60 0.00
N MET A 63 -24.52 -19.85 -0.47
CA MET A 63 -24.61 -19.17 -1.77
C MET A 63 -24.71 -20.13 -2.94
N PHE A 64 -24.36 -21.40 -2.73
CA PHE A 64 -24.43 -22.46 -3.72
C PHE A 64 -25.70 -23.31 -3.63
N ASP A 65 -26.63 -23.00 -2.72
CA ASP A 65 -27.90 -23.72 -2.61
C ASP A 65 -28.97 -23.15 -3.56
N GLY A 66 -29.76 -24.05 -4.14
CA GLY A 66 -30.88 -23.70 -5.01
C GLY A 66 -30.46 -23.42 -6.46
N PHE A 67 -31.20 -22.54 -7.11
CA PHE A 67 -31.05 -22.23 -8.53
C PHE A 67 -30.78 -20.75 -8.74
N TRP A 68 -30.04 -20.45 -9.78
CA TRP A 68 -29.79 -19.11 -10.30
C TRP A 68 -30.34 -18.98 -11.71
N THR A 69 -30.88 -17.82 -12.05
CA THR A 69 -31.49 -17.56 -13.36
C THR A 69 -30.61 -16.61 -14.15
N LEU A 70 -29.98 -17.12 -15.19
CA LEU A 70 -29.21 -16.32 -16.15
C LEU A 70 -30.19 -15.67 -17.14
N LYS A 71 -30.15 -14.32 -17.22
CA LYS A 71 -30.83 -13.57 -18.28
C LYS A 71 -29.97 -13.58 -19.54
N ASN A 72 -30.40 -14.31 -20.53
CA ASN A 72 -29.67 -14.37 -21.80
C ASN A 72 -29.69 -13.01 -22.52
N PRO A 73 -28.57 -12.58 -23.15
CA PRO A 73 -28.56 -11.38 -23.98
C PRO A 73 -29.64 -11.42 -25.06
N LEU A 74 -30.21 -10.27 -25.41
CA LEU A 74 -31.27 -10.15 -26.43
C LEU A 74 -30.96 -10.77 -27.79
N ASN A 75 -29.66 -10.96 -28.11
CA ASN A 75 -29.14 -11.53 -29.36
C ASN A 75 -28.70 -13.01 -29.23
N ALA A 76 -28.92 -13.65 -28.09
CA ALA A 76 -28.58 -15.06 -27.92
C ALA A 76 -29.54 -15.94 -28.75
N PRO A 77 -29.06 -17.09 -29.30
CA PRO A 77 -29.93 -18.04 -30.01
C PRO A 77 -31.09 -18.58 -29.15
N SER A 78 -30.88 -18.68 -27.83
CA SER A 78 -31.90 -18.99 -26.83
C SER A 78 -32.45 -17.69 -26.26
N LYS A 79 -33.60 -17.26 -26.72
CA LYS A 79 -34.35 -16.15 -26.07
C LYS A 79 -34.96 -16.67 -24.77
N GLY A 80 -34.69 -15.97 -23.65
CA GLY A 80 -35.33 -16.30 -22.39
C GLY A 80 -34.35 -16.42 -21.21
N GLU A 81 -34.87 -16.94 -20.12
CA GLU A 81 -34.13 -17.16 -18.88
C GLU A 81 -33.67 -18.61 -18.82
N THR A 82 -32.43 -18.84 -18.44
CA THR A 82 -31.88 -20.18 -18.20
C THR A 82 -31.68 -20.39 -16.72
N THR A 83 -32.33 -21.40 -16.15
CA THR A 83 -32.19 -21.76 -14.73
C THR A 83 -31.04 -22.74 -14.54
N ILE A 84 -30.07 -22.39 -13.72
CA ILE A 84 -28.82 -23.12 -13.49
C ILE A 84 -28.72 -23.49 -12.02
N PRO A 85 -28.43 -24.77 -11.66
CA PRO A 85 -28.13 -25.13 -10.26
C PRO A 85 -26.89 -24.37 -9.78
N LYS A 86 -26.99 -23.72 -8.61
CA LYS A 86 -25.90 -22.89 -8.06
C LYS A 86 -24.68 -23.71 -7.66
N ASP A 87 -24.83 -24.98 -7.30
CA ASP A 87 -23.72 -25.88 -6.96
C ASP A 87 -22.72 -26.03 -8.11
N ARG A 88 -23.16 -25.88 -9.38
CA ARG A 88 -22.32 -25.89 -10.57
C ARG A 88 -21.19 -24.84 -10.51
N PHE A 89 -21.37 -23.76 -9.74
CA PHE A 89 -20.38 -22.68 -9.61
C PHE A 89 -19.31 -22.96 -8.56
N ARG A 90 -19.34 -24.11 -7.88
CA ARG A 90 -18.26 -24.54 -6.98
C ARG A 90 -16.98 -24.82 -7.76
N TRP A 91 -15.87 -24.29 -7.26
CA TRP A 91 -14.55 -24.53 -7.84
C TRP A 91 -14.28 -26.02 -8.02
N SER A 92 -14.55 -26.82 -7.01
CA SER A 92 -14.35 -28.28 -7.00
C SER A 92 -15.08 -29.01 -8.13
N ILE A 93 -16.14 -28.43 -8.71
CA ILE A 93 -16.93 -29.03 -9.78
C ILE A 93 -16.37 -28.66 -11.16
N TRP A 94 -16.09 -27.37 -11.41
CA TRP A 94 -15.76 -26.93 -12.75
C TRP A 94 -14.25 -26.86 -13.05
N ALA A 95 -13.37 -26.59 -12.04
CA ALA A 95 -11.95 -26.39 -12.28
C ALA A 95 -11.23 -27.63 -12.84
N THR A 96 -11.68 -28.82 -12.45
CA THR A 96 -11.16 -30.10 -12.97
C THR A 96 -12.04 -30.72 -14.04
N GLY A 97 -13.31 -30.28 -14.14
CA GLY A 97 -14.31 -30.84 -15.06
C GLY A 97 -14.38 -30.18 -16.44
N LEU A 98 -13.86 -28.94 -16.55
CA LEU A 98 -13.90 -28.15 -17.79
C LEU A 98 -12.50 -27.80 -18.27
N SER A 99 -12.34 -27.75 -19.60
CA SER A 99 -11.09 -27.33 -20.25
C SER A 99 -11.37 -26.72 -21.62
N GLY A 100 -10.40 -26.00 -22.17
CA GLY A 100 -10.50 -25.41 -23.49
C GLY A 100 -11.61 -24.37 -23.64
N GLU A 101 -12.19 -24.27 -24.82
CA GLU A 101 -13.27 -23.32 -25.14
C GLU A 101 -14.51 -23.42 -24.21
N PRO A 102 -14.97 -24.61 -23.77
CA PRO A 102 -16.04 -24.73 -22.79
C PRO A 102 -15.74 -24.05 -21.46
N LEU A 103 -14.48 -24.09 -20.96
CA LEU A 103 -14.04 -23.40 -19.75
C LEU A 103 -14.07 -21.89 -19.93
N VAL A 104 -13.57 -21.38 -21.06
CA VAL A 104 -13.59 -19.92 -21.36
C VAL A 104 -15.02 -19.40 -21.35
N ARG A 105 -15.92 -20.07 -22.05
CA ARG A 105 -17.35 -19.68 -22.13
C ARG A 105 -18.01 -19.72 -20.76
N PHE A 106 -17.79 -20.77 -20.01
CA PHE A 106 -18.39 -20.94 -18.69
C PHE A 106 -17.93 -19.82 -17.74
N LEU A 107 -16.63 -19.53 -17.67
CA LEU A 107 -16.12 -18.44 -16.84
C LEU A 107 -16.66 -17.09 -17.30
N ARG A 108 -16.53 -16.76 -18.58
CA ARG A 108 -16.91 -15.45 -19.14
C ARG A 108 -18.41 -15.17 -19.01
N ASP A 109 -19.25 -16.13 -19.36
CA ASP A 109 -20.67 -15.92 -19.58
C ASP A 109 -21.50 -16.25 -18.32
N GLU A 110 -21.04 -17.19 -17.47
CA GLU A 110 -21.79 -17.68 -16.31
C GLU A 110 -21.14 -17.33 -14.98
N VAL A 111 -19.87 -17.70 -14.73
CA VAL A 111 -19.23 -17.58 -13.40
C VAL A 111 -19.07 -16.13 -12.97
N PHE A 112 -18.53 -15.26 -13.81
CA PHE A 112 -18.37 -13.85 -13.47
C PHE A 112 -19.72 -13.16 -13.25
N THR A 113 -20.75 -13.51 -14.05
CA THR A 113 -22.10 -12.97 -13.88
C THR A 113 -22.73 -13.44 -12.58
N PHE A 114 -22.66 -14.76 -12.31
CA PHE A 114 -23.17 -15.36 -11.08
C PHE A 114 -22.59 -14.68 -9.83
N PHE A 115 -21.27 -14.61 -9.72
CA PHE A 115 -20.65 -14.00 -8.55
C PHE A 115 -20.87 -12.48 -8.44
N THR A 116 -21.07 -11.79 -9.56
CA THR A 116 -21.45 -10.37 -9.53
C THR A 116 -22.85 -10.16 -8.95
N GLU A 117 -23.78 -11.06 -9.24
CA GLU A 117 -25.18 -10.95 -8.77
C GLU A 117 -25.37 -11.48 -7.36
N VAL A 118 -24.68 -12.57 -6.96
CA VAL A 118 -24.88 -13.20 -5.65
C VAL A 118 -23.92 -12.77 -4.57
N ALA A 119 -22.84 -12.07 -4.95
CA ALA A 119 -21.85 -11.58 -3.99
C ALA A 119 -22.47 -10.57 -3.02
N GLY A 120 -22.17 -10.75 -1.73
CA GLY A 120 -22.57 -9.84 -0.66
C GLY A 120 -21.37 -9.23 0.06
N GLY A 121 -21.61 -8.21 0.88
CA GLY A 121 -20.57 -7.58 1.69
C GLY A 121 -19.44 -6.94 0.86
N SER A 122 -18.18 -7.17 1.23
CA SER A 122 -17.01 -6.65 0.52
C SER A 122 -16.83 -7.25 -0.89
N ALA A 123 -17.36 -8.44 -1.14
CA ALA A 123 -17.29 -9.09 -2.44
C ALA A 123 -18.10 -8.35 -3.52
N VAL A 124 -19.11 -7.55 -3.16
CA VAL A 124 -19.82 -6.67 -4.11
C VAL A 124 -18.88 -5.73 -4.81
N ASN A 125 -18.01 -5.04 -4.06
CA ASN A 125 -17.03 -4.13 -4.63
C ASN A 125 -15.94 -4.86 -5.44
N PHE A 126 -15.56 -6.05 -4.98
CA PHE A 126 -14.58 -6.88 -5.66
C PHE A 126 -15.07 -7.35 -7.05
N MET A 127 -16.33 -7.79 -7.15
CA MET A 127 -16.91 -8.30 -8.40
C MET A 127 -17.45 -7.20 -9.33
N HIS A 128 -17.60 -5.96 -8.84
CA HIS A 128 -18.15 -4.88 -9.66
C HIS A 128 -17.27 -4.60 -10.90
N GLY A 129 -17.85 -4.76 -12.09
CA GLY A 129 -17.15 -4.60 -13.37
C GLY A 129 -16.06 -5.66 -13.63
N ALA A 130 -16.06 -6.76 -12.89
CA ALA A 130 -15.17 -7.89 -13.12
C ALA A 130 -15.48 -8.56 -14.46
N ARG A 131 -14.43 -8.96 -15.18
CA ARG A 131 -14.55 -9.68 -16.44
C ARG A 131 -13.35 -10.60 -16.66
N LEU A 132 -13.56 -11.68 -17.39
CA LEU A 132 -12.48 -12.53 -17.87
C LEU A 132 -11.69 -11.80 -18.97
N VAL A 133 -10.37 -11.77 -18.82
CA VAL A 133 -9.43 -11.23 -19.82
C VAL A 133 -8.63 -12.35 -20.47
N ILE A 134 -8.38 -13.45 -19.74
CA ILE A 134 -7.68 -14.63 -20.27
C ILE A 134 -8.67 -15.43 -21.11
N ASP A 135 -8.70 -15.16 -22.40
CA ASP A 135 -9.67 -15.74 -23.35
C ASP A 135 -9.07 -16.83 -24.26
N GLU A 136 -7.74 -17.04 -24.21
CA GLU A 136 -7.10 -18.14 -24.92
C GLU A 136 -7.34 -19.44 -24.14
N PRO A 137 -7.98 -20.46 -24.77
CA PRO A 137 -8.46 -21.67 -24.09
C PRO A 137 -7.37 -22.51 -23.42
N THR A 138 -6.21 -22.64 -24.07
CA THR A 138 -5.09 -23.44 -23.56
C THR A 138 -4.46 -22.75 -22.36
N VAL A 139 -4.26 -21.42 -22.47
CA VAL A 139 -3.67 -20.61 -21.38
C VAL A 139 -4.58 -20.64 -20.15
N LEU A 140 -5.88 -20.38 -20.33
CA LEU A 140 -6.84 -20.40 -19.22
C LEU A 140 -6.89 -21.76 -18.52
N THR A 141 -6.96 -22.85 -19.31
CA THR A 141 -6.97 -24.21 -18.76
C THR A 141 -5.73 -24.49 -17.91
N GLN A 142 -4.56 -24.12 -18.42
CA GLN A 142 -3.31 -24.33 -17.68
C GLN A 142 -3.24 -23.47 -16.42
N VAL A 143 -3.65 -22.21 -16.49
CA VAL A 143 -3.68 -21.30 -15.31
C VAL A 143 -4.62 -21.84 -14.24
N VAL A 144 -5.83 -22.28 -14.59
CA VAL A 144 -6.79 -22.88 -13.64
C VAL A 144 -6.19 -24.14 -13.01
N THR A 145 -5.55 -25.01 -13.79
CA THR A 145 -4.88 -26.22 -13.29
C THR A 145 -3.77 -25.90 -12.30
N LEU A 146 -2.93 -24.90 -12.60
CA LEU A 146 -1.85 -24.47 -11.71
C LEU A 146 -2.41 -23.83 -10.43
N VAL A 147 -3.47 -23.03 -10.51
CA VAL A 147 -4.15 -22.46 -9.33
C VAL A 147 -4.74 -23.56 -8.44
N ASP A 148 -5.38 -24.57 -9.02
CA ASP A 148 -5.88 -25.72 -8.26
C ASP A 148 -4.75 -26.47 -7.55
N GLY A 149 -3.61 -26.61 -8.21
CA GLY A 149 -2.39 -27.21 -7.67
C GLY A 149 -1.79 -26.49 -6.45
N LEU A 150 -2.04 -25.19 -6.28
CA LEU A 150 -1.58 -24.42 -5.12
C LEU A 150 -2.20 -24.88 -3.79
N ARG A 151 -3.28 -25.64 -3.81
CA ARG A 151 -3.96 -26.20 -2.63
C ARG A 151 -4.23 -25.16 -1.54
N LEU A 152 -4.82 -24.03 -1.95
CA LEU A 152 -5.11 -22.89 -1.05
C LEU A 152 -6.05 -23.26 0.10
N ASP A 153 -6.85 -24.30 -0.05
CA ASP A 153 -7.68 -24.90 1.00
C ASP A 153 -6.89 -25.39 2.22
N ARG A 154 -5.64 -25.81 2.02
CA ARG A 154 -4.75 -26.34 3.06
C ARG A 154 -3.82 -25.28 3.67
N SER A 155 -3.84 -24.07 3.16
CA SER A 155 -2.99 -22.97 3.60
C SER A 155 -3.71 -22.11 4.64
N ASP A 156 -2.96 -21.63 5.64
CA ASP A 156 -3.48 -20.62 6.59
C ASP A 156 -3.60 -19.24 5.93
N ALA A 157 -4.28 -18.32 6.61
CA ALA A 157 -4.52 -16.97 6.10
C ALA A 157 -3.22 -16.18 5.84
N ASP A 158 -2.19 -16.40 6.66
CA ASP A 158 -0.90 -15.72 6.48
C ASP A 158 -0.19 -16.22 5.22
N THR A 159 -0.17 -17.54 4.99
CA THR A 159 0.40 -18.15 3.78
C THR A 159 -0.32 -17.66 2.51
N LYS A 160 -1.66 -17.67 2.52
CA LYS A 160 -2.48 -17.15 1.40
C LYS A 160 -2.15 -15.68 1.10
N GLY A 161 -2.09 -14.86 2.16
CA GLY A 161 -1.75 -13.46 2.05
C GLY A 161 -0.34 -13.24 1.51
N ASP A 162 0.65 -14.00 1.97
CA ASP A 162 2.04 -13.90 1.48
C ASP A 162 2.18 -14.35 0.03
N LEU A 163 1.44 -15.39 -0.35
CA LEU A 163 1.37 -15.85 -1.75
C LEU A 163 0.83 -14.74 -2.66
N PHE A 164 -0.27 -14.11 -2.26
CA PHE A 164 -0.84 -13.02 -3.03
C PHE A 164 0.07 -11.78 -3.07
N GLU A 165 0.78 -11.52 -1.99
CA GLU A 165 1.80 -10.48 -1.99
C GLU A 165 2.96 -10.78 -2.93
N HIS A 166 3.32 -12.06 -3.10
CA HIS A 166 4.30 -12.47 -4.12
C HIS A 166 3.75 -12.18 -5.53
N VAL A 167 2.47 -12.45 -5.80
CA VAL A 167 1.81 -12.04 -7.05
C VAL A 167 1.88 -10.52 -7.25
N LEU A 168 1.52 -9.74 -6.23
CA LEU A 168 1.53 -8.28 -6.30
C LEU A 168 2.94 -7.68 -6.50
N ARG A 169 4.00 -8.39 -6.07
CA ARG A 169 5.38 -7.95 -6.29
C ARG A 169 5.75 -7.88 -7.76
N GLN A 170 5.17 -8.74 -8.57
CA GLN A 170 5.42 -8.80 -10.01
C GLN A 170 4.94 -7.55 -10.75
N ILE A 171 3.95 -6.83 -10.19
CA ILE A 171 3.49 -5.54 -10.73
C ILE A 171 4.62 -4.49 -10.66
N LYS A 172 5.48 -4.54 -9.63
CA LYS A 172 6.61 -3.64 -9.48
C LYS A 172 7.63 -3.76 -10.61
N GLN A 173 7.88 -4.99 -11.08
CA GLN A 173 8.93 -5.27 -12.07
C GLN A 173 8.59 -4.79 -13.49
N ALA A 174 7.33 -4.53 -13.78
CA ALA A 174 6.88 -4.20 -15.14
C ALA A 174 6.88 -2.70 -15.48
N GLY A 175 7.07 -1.80 -14.52
CA GLY A 175 7.30 -0.37 -14.79
C GLY A 175 6.19 0.44 -15.49
N GLU A 176 5.13 -0.19 -15.96
CA GLU A 176 4.25 0.40 -16.97
C GLU A 176 3.10 1.28 -16.48
N LEU A 177 2.81 1.36 -15.18
CA LEU A 177 1.57 2.00 -14.73
C LEU A 177 1.74 3.21 -13.78
N GLY A 178 2.94 3.78 -13.62
CA GLY A 178 3.10 5.02 -12.84
C GLY A 178 2.57 4.94 -11.39
N GLN A 179 2.21 3.76 -10.91
CA GLN A 179 1.69 3.54 -9.58
C GLN A 179 2.83 3.20 -8.63
N PHE A 180 3.14 4.14 -7.77
CA PHE A 180 4.19 4.04 -6.77
C PHE A 180 3.84 2.98 -5.73
N ARG A 181 4.55 1.85 -5.74
CA ARG A 181 4.46 0.91 -4.64
C ARG A 181 5.48 1.27 -3.58
N THR A 182 5.01 1.69 -2.42
CA THR A 182 5.87 1.98 -1.28
C THR A 182 6.63 0.72 -0.85
N PRO A 183 7.97 0.76 -0.70
CA PRO A 183 8.74 -0.35 -0.17
C PRO A 183 8.22 -0.78 1.21
N ARG A 184 8.17 -2.08 1.45
CA ARG A 184 7.51 -2.62 2.66
C ARG A 184 8.21 -2.30 3.95
N HIS A 185 9.53 -2.22 3.94
CA HIS A 185 10.30 -1.80 5.10
C HIS A 185 9.99 -0.37 5.49
N ILE A 186 9.80 0.53 4.51
CA ILE A 186 9.34 1.91 4.75
C ILE A 186 7.94 1.91 5.35
N ILE A 187 6.99 1.16 4.77
CA ILE A 187 5.63 1.03 5.32
C ILE A 187 5.66 0.57 6.77
N ARG A 188 6.46 -0.47 7.08
CA ARG A 188 6.56 -1.00 8.44
C ARG A 188 7.11 0.01 9.43
N THR A 189 8.16 0.73 9.08
CA THR A 189 8.72 1.78 9.93
C THR A 189 7.70 2.89 10.20
N ILE A 190 6.95 3.32 9.17
CA ILE A 190 5.87 4.31 9.34
C ILE A 190 4.79 3.78 10.28
N VAL A 191 4.36 2.54 10.09
CA VAL A 191 3.34 1.89 10.94
C VAL A 191 3.84 1.72 12.37
N GLU A 192 5.10 1.34 12.57
CA GLU A 192 5.71 1.23 13.90
C GLU A 192 5.74 2.58 14.64
N ILE A 193 6.08 3.66 13.93
CA ILE A 193 6.11 5.02 14.48
C ILE A 193 4.70 5.50 14.82
N VAL A 194 3.73 5.32 13.94
CA VAL A 194 2.33 5.73 14.13
C VAL A 194 1.63 4.85 15.16
N ASP A 195 2.01 3.58 15.24
CA ASP A 195 1.61 2.61 16.26
C ASP A 195 0.08 2.45 16.42
N PRO A 196 -0.63 1.97 15.37
CA PRO A 196 -2.08 1.74 15.42
C PRO A 196 -2.44 0.67 16.46
N LYS A 197 -3.47 0.93 17.27
CA LYS A 197 -3.91 0.09 18.38
C LYS A 197 -5.23 -0.64 18.08
N ILE A 198 -5.48 -1.71 18.82
CA ILE A 198 -6.76 -2.42 18.78
C ILE A 198 -7.89 -1.47 19.19
N GLY A 199 -8.97 -1.47 18.41
CA GLY A 199 -10.13 -0.60 18.62
C GLY A 199 -10.06 0.72 17.85
N GLU A 200 -8.92 1.04 17.23
CA GLU A 200 -8.78 2.20 16.37
C GLU A 200 -9.17 1.91 14.92
N THR A 201 -9.67 2.90 14.23
CA THR A 201 -9.91 2.87 12.78
C THR A 201 -8.69 3.36 12.03
N VAL A 202 -8.26 2.59 11.02
CA VAL A 202 -7.10 2.89 10.17
C VAL A 202 -7.58 3.15 8.74
N TYR A 203 -7.13 4.24 8.16
CA TYR A 203 -7.59 4.70 6.86
C TYR A 203 -6.43 5.03 5.92
N ASP A 204 -6.58 4.61 4.66
CA ASP A 204 -5.68 4.96 3.57
C ASP A 204 -6.49 5.56 2.40
N PRO A 205 -6.41 6.89 2.15
CA PRO A 205 -7.16 7.56 1.09
C PRO A 205 -6.63 7.31 -0.33
N ALA A 206 -5.49 6.63 -0.47
CA ALA A 206 -4.87 6.25 -1.74
C ALA A 206 -4.32 4.81 -1.62
N ALA A 207 -5.22 3.87 -1.30
CA ALA A 207 -4.89 2.56 -0.74
C ALA A 207 -4.05 1.66 -1.66
N GLY A 208 -4.07 1.87 -2.99
CA GLY A 208 -3.40 1.00 -3.93
C GLY A 208 -3.75 -0.46 -3.66
N THR A 209 -2.77 -1.30 -3.39
CA THR A 209 -2.96 -2.72 -3.02
C THR A 209 -3.14 -2.96 -1.51
N ALA A 210 -3.45 -1.93 -0.73
CA ALA A 210 -3.65 -1.92 0.72
C ALA A 210 -2.39 -2.26 1.56
N GLY A 211 -1.21 -1.91 1.08
CA GLY A 211 0.05 -2.21 1.77
C GLY A 211 0.13 -1.65 3.20
N PHE A 212 -0.29 -0.41 3.43
CA PHE A 212 -0.35 0.20 4.76
C PHE A 212 -1.36 -0.49 5.68
N LEU A 213 -2.54 -0.85 5.17
CA LEU A 213 -3.57 -1.52 5.96
C LEU A 213 -3.14 -2.92 6.38
N VAL A 214 -2.47 -3.67 5.49
CA VAL A 214 -1.87 -4.98 5.81
C VAL A 214 -0.79 -4.85 6.86
N ALA A 215 0.08 -3.85 6.74
CA ALA A 215 1.15 -3.63 7.73
C ALA A 215 0.58 -3.23 9.10
N ALA A 216 -0.46 -2.39 9.13
CA ALA A 216 -1.16 -2.03 10.37
C ALA A 216 -1.83 -3.26 11.03
N TYR A 217 -2.44 -4.14 10.23
CA TYR A 217 -2.99 -5.40 10.72
C TYR A 217 -1.91 -6.30 11.35
N ASN A 218 -0.78 -6.48 10.66
CA ASN A 218 0.31 -7.29 11.18
C ASN A 218 0.93 -6.69 12.45
N HIS A 219 1.07 -5.36 12.50
CA HIS A 219 1.56 -4.64 13.68
C HIS A 219 0.65 -4.83 14.90
N MET A 220 -0.67 -4.68 14.73
CA MET A 220 -1.66 -4.90 15.80
C MET A 220 -1.61 -6.33 16.31
N ARG A 221 -1.48 -7.34 15.41
CA ARG A 221 -1.35 -8.75 15.80
C ARG A 221 -0.06 -9.00 16.58
N LEU A 222 1.07 -8.49 16.09
CA LEU A 222 2.36 -8.67 16.74
C LEU A 222 2.36 -8.09 18.16
N ALA A 223 1.83 -6.88 18.33
CA ALA A 223 1.69 -6.23 19.64
C ALA A 223 0.79 -7.00 20.62
N ASN A 224 -0.10 -7.86 20.11
CA ASN A 224 -1.03 -8.68 20.89
C ASN A 224 -0.70 -10.18 20.78
N SER A 225 0.58 -10.53 20.70
CA SER A 225 1.06 -11.90 20.67
C SER A 225 1.87 -12.24 21.90
N SER A 226 1.76 -13.50 22.35
CA SER A 226 2.68 -14.04 23.34
C SER A 226 4.05 -14.33 22.69
N PRO A 227 5.14 -14.42 23.46
CA PRO A 227 6.46 -14.76 22.91
C PRO A 227 6.48 -16.07 22.12
N SER A 228 5.69 -17.06 22.53
CA SER A 228 5.55 -18.35 21.84
C SER A 228 4.76 -18.28 20.54
N ALA A 229 3.96 -17.25 20.36
CA ALA A 229 3.16 -17.01 19.17
C ALA A 229 3.82 -16.02 18.18
N ILE A 230 5.07 -15.62 18.44
CA ILE A 230 5.88 -14.82 17.52
C ILE A 230 6.72 -15.73 16.65
N GLN A 231 6.55 -15.62 15.36
CA GLN A 231 7.28 -16.38 14.35
C GLN A 231 8.31 -15.50 13.66
N ARG A 232 9.44 -16.08 13.28
CA ARG A 232 10.39 -15.48 12.35
C ARG A 232 10.08 -15.96 10.95
N VAL A 233 9.91 -15.03 10.03
CA VAL A 233 9.58 -15.31 8.63
C VAL A 233 10.56 -14.57 7.73
N GLU A 234 11.01 -15.26 6.68
CA GLU A 234 11.85 -14.64 5.65
C GLU A 234 10.98 -13.91 4.65
N PHE A 235 11.23 -12.61 4.48
CA PHE A 235 10.49 -11.78 3.56
C PHE A 235 11.40 -10.68 2.98
N ASP A 236 11.42 -10.56 1.64
CA ASP A 236 12.29 -9.63 0.91
C ASP A 236 13.77 -9.74 1.29
N GLY A 237 14.26 -10.99 1.50
CA GLY A 237 15.65 -11.28 1.86
C GLY A 237 16.04 -10.91 3.29
N LYS A 238 15.11 -10.42 4.11
CA LYS A 238 15.33 -10.11 5.53
C LYS A 238 14.41 -10.93 6.44
N THR A 239 14.93 -11.35 7.58
CA THR A 239 14.15 -11.99 8.65
C THR A 239 13.25 -10.94 9.33
N GLN A 240 11.98 -11.27 9.47
CA GLN A 240 10.98 -10.42 10.10
C GLN A 240 10.24 -11.18 11.18
N THR A 241 9.66 -10.46 12.14
CA THR A 241 8.77 -11.00 13.15
C THR A 241 7.32 -10.86 12.74
N ARG A 242 6.53 -11.92 12.94
CA ARG A 242 5.08 -11.95 12.75
C ARG A 242 4.43 -12.51 14.00
N GLY A 243 3.41 -11.85 14.49
CA GLY A 243 2.60 -12.32 15.62
C GLY A 243 1.33 -13.01 15.15
N LEU A 244 0.88 -14.02 15.89
CA LEU A 244 -0.38 -14.73 15.63
C LEU A 244 -1.59 -14.02 16.25
N GLY A 245 -1.39 -13.08 17.19
CA GLY A 245 -2.47 -12.35 17.86
C GLY A 245 -3.24 -13.22 18.86
N ASP A 246 -2.60 -14.19 19.49
CA ASP A 246 -3.18 -15.15 20.42
C ASP A 246 -3.72 -14.53 21.71
N LYS A 247 -3.33 -13.29 22.02
CA LYS A 247 -3.88 -12.53 23.16
C LYS A 247 -5.14 -11.75 22.83
N LEU A 248 -5.56 -11.73 21.56
CA LEU A 248 -6.76 -11.03 21.13
C LEU A 248 -8.01 -11.78 21.60
N SER A 249 -8.92 -11.09 22.27
CA SER A 249 -10.24 -11.62 22.60
C SER A 249 -11.12 -11.73 21.35
N SER A 250 -12.17 -12.56 21.40
CA SER A 250 -13.11 -12.72 20.29
C SER A 250 -13.77 -11.40 19.84
N PRO A 251 -14.18 -10.45 20.75
CA PRO A 251 -14.66 -9.14 20.34
C PRO A 251 -13.58 -8.30 19.61
N GLN A 252 -12.32 -8.34 20.04
CA GLN A 252 -11.21 -7.63 19.40
C GLN A 252 -10.92 -8.19 18.02
N LEU A 253 -10.91 -9.52 17.85
CA LEU A 253 -10.79 -10.18 16.55
C LEU A 253 -11.92 -9.75 15.61
N SER A 254 -13.15 -9.77 16.10
CA SER A 254 -14.31 -9.31 15.31
C SER A 254 -14.20 -7.84 14.91
N ALA A 255 -13.71 -6.97 15.80
CA ALA A 255 -13.49 -5.56 15.50
C ALA A 255 -12.43 -5.37 14.40
N ILE A 256 -11.30 -6.06 14.48
CA ILE A 256 -10.25 -6.03 13.46
C ILE A 256 -10.79 -6.48 12.10
N GLN A 257 -11.56 -7.58 12.08
CA GLN A 257 -12.08 -8.16 10.84
C GLN A 257 -13.13 -7.30 10.14
N ASN A 258 -13.87 -6.47 10.91
CA ASN A 258 -15.09 -5.86 10.39
C ASN A 258 -15.16 -4.32 10.49
N LYS A 259 -14.35 -3.68 11.36
CA LYS A 259 -14.54 -2.28 11.74
C LYS A 259 -13.29 -1.44 11.78
N THR A 260 -12.13 -2.01 11.44
CA THR A 260 -10.82 -1.35 11.63
C THR A 260 -10.31 -0.71 10.35
N PHE A 261 -10.44 -1.36 9.19
CA PHE A 261 -9.72 -0.96 7.98
C PHE A 261 -10.63 -0.33 6.93
N PHE A 262 -10.21 0.84 6.47
CA PHE A 262 -10.91 1.66 5.50
C PHE A 262 -9.92 2.18 4.45
N GLY A 263 -10.38 2.34 3.20
CA GLY A 263 -9.54 2.90 2.15
C GLY A 263 -10.35 3.44 0.99
N ASN A 264 -9.68 4.21 0.15
CA ASN A 264 -10.19 4.67 -1.12
C ASN A 264 -9.14 4.48 -2.21
N ASP A 265 -9.58 4.25 -3.42
CA ASP A 265 -8.76 4.38 -4.61
C ASP A 265 -9.64 4.85 -5.77
N VAL A 266 -9.02 5.38 -6.83
CA VAL A 266 -9.69 5.80 -8.06
C VAL A 266 -9.67 4.71 -9.12
N ASP A 267 -8.81 3.71 -8.97
CA ASP A 267 -8.65 2.60 -9.90
C ASP A 267 -9.41 1.35 -9.41
N PRO A 268 -10.43 0.89 -10.16
CA PRO A 268 -11.19 -0.30 -9.80
C PRO A 268 -10.31 -1.56 -9.68
N LYS A 269 -9.22 -1.67 -10.46
CA LYS A 269 -8.29 -2.81 -10.35
C LYS A 269 -7.59 -2.80 -9.00
N MET A 270 -7.13 -1.62 -8.53
CA MET A 270 -6.50 -1.48 -7.22
C MET A 270 -7.45 -1.86 -6.09
N ILE A 271 -8.72 -1.44 -6.16
CA ILE A 271 -9.74 -1.81 -5.17
C ILE A 271 -9.90 -3.34 -5.10
N ARG A 272 -9.95 -4.01 -6.25
CA ARG A 272 -10.04 -5.47 -6.29
C ARG A 272 -8.81 -6.13 -5.67
N LEU A 273 -7.62 -5.69 -6.05
CA LEU A 273 -6.37 -6.21 -5.49
C LEU A 273 -6.25 -5.94 -3.98
N ALA A 274 -6.60 -4.74 -3.53
CA ALA A 274 -6.64 -4.39 -2.10
C ALA A 274 -7.62 -5.25 -1.31
N THR A 275 -8.84 -5.40 -1.82
CA THR A 275 -9.88 -6.22 -1.20
C THR A 275 -9.42 -7.66 -1.08
N MET A 276 -8.86 -8.24 -2.14
CA MET A 276 -8.35 -9.62 -2.10
C MET A 276 -7.18 -9.76 -1.13
N ASN A 277 -6.24 -8.81 -1.14
CA ASN A 277 -5.09 -8.82 -0.24
C ASN A 277 -5.48 -8.86 1.24
N LEU A 278 -6.53 -8.13 1.60
CA LEU A 278 -7.07 -8.11 2.96
C LEU A 278 -7.94 -9.34 3.27
N THR A 279 -8.79 -9.76 2.32
CA THR A 279 -9.68 -10.93 2.49
C THR A 279 -8.89 -12.22 2.69
N LEU A 280 -7.80 -12.44 1.95
CA LEU A 280 -6.93 -13.60 2.11
C LEU A 280 -6.30 -13.72 3.50
N ARG A 281 -6.22 -12.61 4.23
CA ARG A 281 -5.76 -12.56 5.63
C ARG A 281 -6.88 -12.69 6.66
N GLY A 282 -8.09 -13.03 6.21
CA GLY A 282 -9.27 -13.22 7.07
C GLY A 282 -9.96 -11.91 7.47
N LEU A 283 -9.70 -10.81 6.77
CA LEU A 283 -10.39 -9.53 6.99
C LEU A 283 -11.66 -9.48 6.13
N ALA A 284 -12.78 -9.92 6.71
CA ALA A 284 -14.00 -10.25 5.96
C ALA A 284 -14.77 -9.04 5.42
N ASN A 285 -14.76 -7.91 6.12
CA ASN A 285 -15.58 -6.73 5.80
C ASN A 285 -14.74 -5.45 5.69
N VAL A 286 -13.76 -5.48 4.80
CA VAL A 286 -12.96 -4.30 4.49
C VAL A 286 -13.76 -3.31 3.63
N ARG A 287 -13.60 -2.03 3.91
CA ARG A 287 -14.28 -0.96 3.18
C ARG A 287 -13.30 -0.17 2.34
N ILE A 288 -12.95 -0.75 1.18
CA ILE A 288 -12.17 -0.07 0.15
C ILE A 288 -13.14 0.41 -0.92
N LEU A 289 -13.27 1.73 -1.08
CA LEU A 289 -14.28 2.34 -1.93
C LEU A 289 -13.68 2.98 -3.17
N LEU A 290 -14.34 2.78 -4.31
CA LEU A 290 -14.03 3.50 -5.56
C LEU A 290 -14.47 4.96 -5.39
N ARG A 291 -13.51 5.84 -5.11
CA ARG A 291 -13.79 7.26 -4.86
C ARG A 291 -12.55 8.10 -5.07
N ASN A 292 -12.70 9.19 -5.79
CA ASN A 292 -11.71 10.26 -5.76
C ASN A 292 -12.03 11.21 -4.61
N VAL A 293 -11.25 11.15 -3.54
CA VAL A 293 -11.46 11.93 -2.32
C VAL A 293 -11.30 13.46 -2.52
N LEU A 294 -10.66 13.88 -3.62
CA LEU A 294 -10.45 15.28 -3.95
C LEU A 294 -11.62 15.90 -4.72
N THR A 295 -12.46 15.06 -5.34
CA THR A 295 -13.58 15.50 -6.19
C THR A 295 -14.94 15.00 -5.74
N THR A 296 -14.99 14.18 -4.68
CA THR A 296 -16.23 13.63 -4.17
C THR A 296 -16.25 13.72 -2.65
N SER A 297 -17.19 14.46 -2.10
CA SER A 297 -17.45 14.54 -0.66
C SER A 297 -18.60 13.62 -0.27
N PHE A 298 -18.58 13.10 0.95
CA PHE A 298 -19.68 12.35 1.56
C PHE A 298 -20.22 13.14 2.76
N ASP A 299 -21.51 13.37 2.77
CA ASP A 299 -22.20 13.85 3.95
C ASP A 299 -22.33 12.77 5.04
N ASN A 300 -22.88 13.13 6.17
CA ASN A 300 -23.01 12.22 7.30
C ASN A 300 -23.98 11.06 7.04
N GLU A 301 -25.03 11.29 6.26
CA GLU A 301 -25.99 10.26 5.89
C GLU A 301 -25.31 9.20 5.01
N ARG A 302 -24.62 9.61 3.98
CA ARG A 302 -23.86 8.71 3.11
C ARG A 302 -22.74 7.97 3.84
N LYS A 303 -22.04 8.64 4.75
CA LYS A 303 -21.06 7.96 5.63
C LYS A 303 -21.70 6.89 6.49
N ALA A 304 -22.89 7.15 7.07
CA ALA A 304 -23.61 6.17 7.87
C ALA A 304 -24.04 4.96 7.04
N GLU A 305 -24.61 5.18 5.85
CA GLU A 305 -24.98 4.10 4.92
C GLU A 305 -23.80 3.19 4.56
N LEU A 306 -22.64 3.79 4.33
CA LEU A 306 -21.41 3.07 3.98
C LEU A 306 -20.68 2.49 5.21
N GLY A 307 -21.20 2.74 6.43
CA GLY A 307 -20.57 2.31 7.68
C GLY A 307 -19.20 2.96 7.93
N LEU A 308 -19.01 4.20 7.48
CA LEU A 308 -17.78 4.98 7.68
C LEU A 308 -17.83 5.74 9.01
N PRO A 309 -16.66 5.97 9.67
CA PRO A 309 -16.61 6.77 10.89
C PRO A 309 -17.10 8.20 10.67
N GLN A 310 -18.04 8.66 11.52
CA GLN A 310 -18.64 9.99 11.41
C GLN A 310 -17.69 11.09 11.90
N GLU A 311 -16.96 10.83 12.96
CA GLU A 311 -16.04 11.79 13.61
C GLU A 311 -14.65 11.82 12.98
N GLY A 312 -14.40 11.02 11.95
CA GLY A 312 -13.09 10.82 11.34
C GLY A 312 -12.35 9.60 11.89
N TYR A 313 -11.15 9.38 11.37
CA TYR A 313 -10.35 8.19 11.63
C TYR A 313 -9.35 8.42 12.78
N HIS A 314 -9.03 7.35 13.52
CA HIS A 314 -7.99 7.40 14.54
C HIS A 314 -6.59 7.50 13.95
N VAL A 315 -6.38 6.79 12.84
CA VAL A 315 -5.09 6.67 12.16
C VAL A 315 -5.28 6.84 10.66
N VAL A 316 -4.44 7.68 10.04
CA VAL A 316 -4.31 7.82 8.59
C VAL A 316 -2.88 7.44 8.20
N LEU A 317 -2.76 6.52 7.26
CA LEU A 317 -1.48 6.03 6.72
C LEU A 317 -1.59 6.08 5.21
N ALA A 318 -0.69 6.79 4.53
CA ALA A 318 -0.82 6.94 3.09
C ALA A 318 0.51 7.24 2.39
N ASN A 319 0.55 6.84 1.12
CA ASN A 319 1.48 7.33 0.12
C ASN A 319 0.67 7.87 -1.07
N PRO A 320 0.17 9.13 -1.00
CA PRO A 320 -0.61 9.72 -2.07
C PRO A 320 0.25 10.02 -3.31
N PRO A 321 -0.35 10.28 -4.49
CA PRO A 321 0.38 10.69 -5.68
C PRO A 321 1.27 11.91 -5.43
N PHE A 322 2.54 11.85 -5.92
CA PHE A 322 3.54 12.90 -5.69
C PHE A 322 3.39 14.10 -6.62
N SER A 323 2.66 13.93 -7.71
CA SER A 323 2.44 14.97 -8.71
C SER A 323 1.10 14.75 -9.40
N GLY A 324 0.54 15.82 -9.92
CA GLY A 324 -0.72 15.80 -10.64
C GLY A 324 -1.50 17.08 -10.39
N ARG A 325 -2.53 17.27 -11.18
CA ARG A 325 -3.45 18.42 -11.05
C ARG A 325 -4.88 17.95 -11.14
N VAL A 326 -5.72 18.51 -10.30
CA VAL A 326 -7.17 18.32 -10.34
C VAL A 326 -7.79 19.53 -11.04
N ASP A 327 -8.79 19.28 -11.85
CA ASP A 327 -9.60 20.35 -12.41
C ASP A 327 -10.20 21.20 -11.28
N LYS A 328 -9.92 22.50 -11.30
CA LYS A 328 -10.26 23.43 -10.23
C LYS A 328 -11.74 23.42 -9.87
N ASP A 329 -12.61 23.29 -10.87
CA ASP A 329 -14.06 23.33 -10.69
C ASP A 329 -14.62 22.03 -10.11
N ARG A 330 -13.82 20.96 -10.11
CA ARG A 330 -14.16 19.66 -9.54
C ARG A 330 -13.66 19.45 -8.12
N ILE A 331 -12.80 20.33 -7.62
CA ILE A 331 -12.24 20.21 -6.26
C ILE A 331 -13.35 20.52 -5.24
N VAL A 332 -13.61 19.54 -4.34
CA VAL A 332 -14.58 19.75 -3.25
C VAL A 332 -14.07 20.78 -2.24
N ASP A 333 -14.99 21.53 -1.63
CA ASP A 333 -14.65 22.67 -0.77
C ASP A 333 -13.78 22.27 0.44
N ASP A 334 -14.02 21.09 1.00
CA ASP A 334 -13.31 20.58 2.18
C ASP A 334 -11.79 20.45 1.97
N VAL A 335 -11.33 20.26 0.73
CA VAL A 335 -9.90 20.06 0.45
C VAL A 335 -9.23 21.27 -0.19
N LYS A 336 -9.95 22.35 -0.45
CA LYS A 336 -9.38 23.54 -1.08
C LYS A 336 -8.31 24.17 -0.19
N ILE A 337 -7.20 24.53 -0.82
CA ILE A 337 -6.12 25.29 -0.20
C ILE A 337 -5.71 26.42 -1.14
N GLY A 338 -6.24 27.63 -0.87
CA GLY A 338 -6.11 28.77 -1.78
C GLY A 338 -6.64 28.43 -3.17
N THR A 339 -5.84 28.68 -4.20
CA THR A 339 -6.17 28.37 -5.61
C THR A 339 -5.43 27.15 -6.15
N SER A 340 -4.82 26.35 -5.27
CA SER A 340 -4.01 25.20 -5.68
C SER A 340 -4.85 24.10 -6.29
N THR A 341 -4.30 23.50 -7.35
CA THR A 341 -4.82 22.28 -8.00
C THR A 341 -3.85 21.09 -7.84
N ALA A 342 -2.75 21.30 -7.13
CA ALA A 342 -1.70 20.31 -6.94
C ALA A 342 -2.18 19.18 -6.01
N THR A 343 -2.17 17.94 -6.51
CA THR A 343 -2.73 16.77 -5.81
C THR A 343 -2.09 16.54 -4.45
N GLU A 344 -0.79 16.70 -4.33
CA GLU A 344 -0.02 16.49 -3.10
C GLU A 344 -0.45 17.43 -1.97
N LEU A 345 -0.78 18.69 -2.28
CA LEU A 345 -1.29 19.65 -1.28
C LEU A 345 -2.73 19.34 -0.88
N LEU A 346 -3.58 19.01 -1.87
CA LEU A 346 -4.97 18.68 -1.63
C LEU A 346 -5.12 17.39 -0.82
N PHE A 347 -4.31 16.37 -1.10
CA PHE A 347 -4.30 15.14 -0.30
C PHE A 347 -3.87 15.39 1.14
N LEU A 348 -2.81 16.17 1.38
CA LEU A 348 -2.39 16.49 2.73
C LEU A 348 -3.48 17.25 3.51
N LYS A 349 -4.15 18.22 2.86
CA LYS A 349 -5.30 18.92 3.44
C LYS A 349 -6.43 17.94 3.76
N TYR A 350 -6.79 17.06 2.83
CA TYR A 350 -7.80 16.02 3.04
C TYR A 350 -7.47 15.11 4.23
N MET A 351 -6.23 14.67 4.36
CA MET A 351 -5.80 13.80 5.46
C MET A 351 -5.85 14.49 6.82
N MET A 352 -5.49 15.78 6.89
CA MET A 352 -5.63 16.58 8.12
C MET A 352 -7.09 16.59 8.59
N ASP A 353 -8.04 16.75 7.68
CA ASP A 353 -9.47 16.88 8.02
C ASP A 353 -10.17 15.53 8.20
N SER A 354 -9.66 14.46 7.60
CA SER A 354 -10.21 13.10 7.75
C SER A 354 -9.90 12.46 9.10
N LEU A 355 -8.92 12.94 9.84
CA LEU A 355 -8.62 12.50 11.20
C LEU A 355 -9.71 12.97 12.18
N ARG A 356 -9.99 12.17 13.20
CA ARG A 356 -10.71 12.65 14.39
C ARG A 356 -9.81 13.53 15.27
N PRO A 357 -10.37 14.35 16.17
CA PRO A 357 -9.55 15.07 17.14
C PRO A 357 -8.62 14.11 17.91
N GLY A 358 -7.32 14.45 17.97
CA GLY A 358 -6.28 13.60 18.56
C GLY A 358 -5.84 12.40 17.69
N GLY A 359 -6.49 12.17 16.55
CA GLY A 359 -6.05 11.18 15.57
C GLY A 359 -4.69 11.53 14.97
N ARG A 360 -3.97 10.53 14.48
CA ARG A 360 -2.59 10.66 14.02
C ARG A 360 -2.37 10.17 12.60
N CYS A 361 -1.43 10.80 11.92
CA CYS A 361 -1.09 10.54 10.53
C CYS A 361 0.38 10.19 10.36
N GLY A 362 0.66 9.24 9.47
CA GLY A 362 1.97 9.00 8.87
C GLY A 362 1.83 9.02 7.35
N VAL A 363 2.31 10.07 6.71
CA VAL A 363 2.15 10.26 5.27
C VAL A 363 3.46 10.53 4.57
N ILE A 364 3.67 9.87 3.44
CA ILE A 364 4.80 10.16 2.54
C ILE A 364 4.43 11.37 1.69
N VAL A 365 5.32 12.34 1.67
CA VAL A 365 5.17 13.57 0.87
C VAL A 365 6.44 13.86 0.06
N PRO A 366 6.33 14.40 -1.15
CA PRO A 366 7.49 14.95 -1.85
C PRO A 366 8.04 16.14 -1.07
N GLU A 367 9.36 16.29 -1.03
CA GLU A 367 10.00 17.37 -0.27
C GLU A 367 9.50 18.76 -0.68
N GLY A 368 9.05 18.93 -1.92
CA GLY A 368 8.42 20.17 -2.38
C GLY A 368 7.26 20.67 -1.51
N VAL A 369 6.51 19.79 -0.88
CA VAL A 369 5.46 20.14 0.09
C VAL A 369 6.04 20.84 1.32
N LEU A 370 7.23 20.40 1.76
CA LEU A 370 7.88 20.84 2.99
C LEU A 370 8.56 22.21 2.85
N PHE A 371 8.99 22.60 1.65
CA PHE A 371 9.72 23.86 1.44
C PHE A 371 9.15 24.77 0.33
N GLY A 372 8.16 24.32 -0.43
CA GLY A 372 7.58 25.08 -1.54
C GLY A 372 7.21 26.51 -1.14
N SER A 373 7.41 27.46 -2.05
CA SER A 373 7.30 28.91 -1.79
C SER A 373 5.95 29.53 -2.18
N THR A 374 5.06 28.79 -2.85
CA THR A 374 3.75 29.34 -3.22
C THR A 374 2.87 29.61 -2.00
N GLY A 375 1.90 30.52 -2.13
CA GLY A 375 0.96 30.84 -1.05
C GLY A 375 0.24 29.60 -0.50
N ALA A 376 -0.14 28.66 -1.38
CA ALA A 376 -0.81 27.42 -0.96
C ALA A 376 0.10 26.52 -0.11
N HIS A 377 1.40 26.37 -0.49
CA HIS A 377 2.36 25.61 0.32
C HIS A 377 2.55 26.23 1.71
N LYS A 378 2.76 27.55 1.78
CA LYS A 378 2.96 28.26 3.05
C LYS A 378 1.72 28.19 3.92
N GLU A 379 0.54 28.37 3.35
CA GLU A 379 -0.73 28.28 4.08
C GLU A 379 -1.00 26.89 4.62
N LEU A 380 -0.76 25.85 3.82
CA LEU A 380 -0.93 24.47 4.26
C LEU A 380 0.02 24.12 5.44
N ARG A 381 1.31 24.49 5.35
CA ARG A 381 2.27 24.30 6.43
C ARG A 381 1.92 25.12 7.67
N ARG A 382 1.42 26.35 7.50
CA ARG A 382 0.93 27.18 8.61
C ARG A 382 -0.21 26.46 9.33
N GLN A 383 -1.23 25.99 8.61
CA GLN A 383 -2.37 25.23 9.19
C GLN A 383 -1.87 23.95 9.89
N LEU A 384 -0.90 23.26 9.30
CA LEU A 384 -0.34 22.05 9.88
C LEU A 384 0.37 22.32 11.22
N ILE A 385 1.15 23.39 11.31
CA ILE A 385 1.94 23.73 12.51
C ILE A 385 1.10 24.42 13.57
N GLU A 386 0.18 25.30 13.18
CA GLU A 386 -0.58 26.11 14.15
C GLU A 386 -1.86 25.44 14.65
N ASN A 387 -2.49 24.59 13.83
CA ASN A 387 -3.75 23.94 14.15
C ASN A 387 -3.62 22.44 14.45
N ASN A 388 -2.43 21.89 14.25
CA ASN A 388 -2.12 20.49 14.50
C ASN A 388 -0.75 20.39 15.20
N ARG A 389 -0.46 19.19 15.72
CA ARG A 389 0.81 18.89 16.35
C ARG A 389 1.66 18.06 15.39
N VAL A 390 2.60 18.71 14.71
CA VAL A 390 3.63 18.00 13.94
C VAL A 390 4.63 17.42 14.94
N GLU A 391 4.79 16.11 14.94
CA GLU A 391 5.66 15.39 15.87
C GLU A 391 7.04 15.14 15.27
N ALA A 392 7.08 14.71 13.99
CA ALA A 392 8.35 14.49 13.30
C ALA A 392 8.23 14.61 11.79
N VAL A 393 9.39 14.83 11.17
CA VAL A 393 9.62 14.71 9.71
C VAL A 393 10.80 13.78 9.51
N MET A 394 10.62 12.68 8.77
CA MET A 394 11.68 11.72 8.45
C MET A 394 12.04 11.83 6.98
N SER A 395 13.24 12.32 6.67
CA SER A 395 13.78 12.31 5.32
C SER A 395 14.17 10.89 4.91
N LEU A 396 13.67 10.45 3.76
CA LEU A 396 14.02 9.16 3.17
C LEU A 396 15.24 9.31 2.25
N PRO A 397 16.01 8.23 2.03
CA PRO A 397 17.12 8.24 1.08
C PRO A 397 16.66 8.65 -0.32
N GLY A 398 17.54 9.29 -1.08
CA GLY A 398 17.28 9.55 -2.49
C GLY A 398 17.14 8.24 -3.27
N GLY A 399 16.16 8.16 -4.18
CA GLY A 399 15.99 6.97 -5.02
C GLY A 399 15.09 5.86 -4.47
N VAL A 400 14.55 5.96 -3.25
CA VAL A 400 13.62 4.97 -2.65
C VAL A 400 12.45 4.60 -3.57
N PHE A 401 12.01 5.52 -4.42
CA PHE A 401 10.90 5.32 -5.35
C PHE A 401 11.33 5.14 -6.81
N GLN A 402 12.60 4.87 -7.07
CA GLN A 402 13.05 4.50 -8.41
C GLN A 402 12.49 3.12 -8.83
N PRO A 403 12.24 2.89 -10.12
CA PRO A 403 12.41 3.80 -11.26
C PRO A 403 11.26 4.79 -11.46
N TYR A 404 10.23 4.76 -10.61
CA TYR A 404 8.98 5.51 -10.83
C TYR A 404 9.13 7.01 -10.57
N SER A 405 9.97 7.41 -9.63
CA SER A 405 10.21 8.80 -9.29
C SER A 405 11.61 9.01 -8.73
N GLY A 406 12.32 9.99 -9.29
CA GLY A 406 13.56 10.53 -8.73
C GLY A 406 13.33 11.60 -7.66
N VAL A 407 12.08 11.91 -7.32
CA VAL A 407 11.74 12.95 -6.35
C VAL A 407 12.12 12.49 -4.95
N LYS A 408 12.91 13.31 -4.27
CA LYS A 408 13.22 13.08 -2.85
C LYS A 408 11.96 13.25 -2.01
N THR A 409 11.74 12.35 -1.08
CA THR A 409 10.54 12.27 -0.26
C THR A 409 10.87 12.27 1.22
N SER A 410 9.88 12.65 2.01
CA SER A 410 9.93 12.56 3.47
C SER A 410 8.62 12.01 4.02
N VAL A 411 8.66 11.46 5.22
CA VAL A 411 7.46 11.07 5.95
C VAL A 411 7.13 12.13 6.98
N LEU A 412 5.89 12.60 6.96
CA LEU A 412 5.36 13.57 7.89
C LEU A 412 4.50 12.86 8.94
N PHE A 413 4.82 13.06 10.22
CA PHE A 413 4.07 12.52 11.35
C PHE A 413 3.41 13.67 12.12
N PHE A 414 2.08 13.64 12.25
CA PHE A 414 1.34 14.66 12.96
C PHE A 414 0.06 14.14 13.62
N ARG A 415 -0.47 14.90 14.58
CA ARG A 415 -1.77 14.66 15.22
C ARG A 415 -2.72 15.80 14.92
N ARG A 416 -3.99 15.46 14.71
CA ARG A 416 -5.03 16.49 14.55
C ARG A 416 -5.30 17.22 15.86
N GLY A 417 -5.26 18.54 15.79
CA GLY A 417 -5.48 19.43 16.94
C GLY A 417 -4.21 19.65 17.77
N GLY A 418 -4.27 20.67 18.63
CA GLY A 418 -3.14 21.13 19.41
C GLY A 418 -2.27 22.13 18.63
N LYS A 419 -1.08 22.37 19.14
CA LYS A 419 -0.07 23.23 18.52
C LYS A 419 1.26 22.51 18.49
N THR A 420 2.01 22.76 17.44
CA THR A 420 3.37 22.27 17.31
C THR A 420 4.30 23.13 18.17
N GLU A 421 4.98 22.53 19.12
CA GLU A 421 6.00 23.21 19.95
C GLU A 421 7.40 22.93 19.42
N ASN A 422 7.69 21.64 19.17
CA ASN A 422 8.96 21.17 18.63
C ASN A 422 8.70 20.09 17.60
N VAL A 423 9.48 20.10 16.54
CA VAL A 423 9.47 19.05 15.50
C VAL A 423 10.77 18.28 15.58
N MET A 424 10.68 16.95 15.66
CA MET A 424 11.81 16.06 15.52
C MET A 424 12.09 15.81 14.04
N PHE A 425 13.29 16.10 13.60
CA PHE A 425 13.75 15.71 12.26
C PHE A 425 14.55 14.43 12.37
N LEU A 426 14.23 13.48 11.49
CA LEU A 426 14.88 12.18 11.36
C LEU A 426 15.46 12.10 9.96
N HIS A 427 16.65 11.53 9.81
CA HIS A 427 17.33 11.43 8.53
C HIS A 427 17.85 10.04 8.29
N ALA A 428 17.39 9.40 7.22
CA ALA A 428 17.88 8.12 6.76
C ALA A 428 18.80 8.34 5.56
N ASP A 429 20.02 7.85 5.65
CA ASP A 429 20.95 7.72 4.53
C ASP A 429 20.74 6.38 3.82
N ASN A 430 20.44 5.33 4.58
CA ASN A 430 20.21 3.97 4.09
C ASN A 430 18.92 3.38 4.67
N ASP A 431 18.20 2.63 3.87
CA ASP A 431 16.96 1.96 4.28
C ASP A 431 17.08 0.43 4.34
N GLY A 432 18.30 -0.09 4.29
CA GLY A 432 18.60 -1.51 4.37
C GLY A 432 18.50 -2.26 3.06
N TYR A 433 18.38 -1.54 1.93
CA TYR A 433 18.36 -2.12 0.59
C TYR A 433 19.23 -1.30 -0.36
N LYS A 434 19.81 -1.99 -1.36
CA LYS A 434 20.61 -1.34 -2.40
C LYS A 434 19.74 -0.38 -3.21
N MET A 435 20.20 0.87 -3.35
CA MET A 435 19.53 1.92 -4.13
C MET A 435 19.77 1.73 -5.63
N ASP A 436 19.18 0.68 -6.20
CA ASP A 436 19.13 0.44 -7.64
C ASP A 436 17.67 0.42 -8.13
N ALA A 437 17.45 0.24 -9.43
CA ALA A 437 16.12 0.26 -10.02
C ALA A 437 15.16 -0.80 -9.43
N ASN A 438 15.69 -1.91 -8.93
CA ASN A 438 14.87 -2.98 -8.33
C ASN A 438 14.59 -2.73 -6.85
N HIS A 439 15.55 -2.13 -6.12
CA HIS A 439 15.48 -1.82 -4.69
C HIS A 439 14.95 -3.01 -3.86
N ASP A 440 15.53 -4.19 -4.10
CA ASP A 440 15.12 -5.47 -3.50
C ASP A 440 16.29 -6.31 -2.94
N THR A 441 17.52 -5.85 -3.13
CA THR A 441 18.73 -6.51 -2.63
C THR A 441 19.06 -5.97 -1.24
N PRO A 442 18.96 -6.80 -0.16
CA PRO A 442 19.27 -6.37 1.19
C PRO A 442 20.74 -5.97 1.36
N ILE A 443 20.99 -4.95 2.19
CA ILE A 443 22.31 -4.54 2.67
C ILE A 443 22.27 -4.41 4.20
N ASP A 444 23.45 -4.43 4.84
CA ASP A 444 23.57 -4.34 6.30
C ASP A 444 23.29 -2.92 6.82
N ASP A 445 23.57 -1.89 6.01
CA ASP A 445 23.33 -0.49 6.36
C ASP A 445 21.82 -0.21 6.35
N ASP A 446 21.22 -0.09 7.53
CA ASP A 446 19.78 0.09 7.72
C ASP A 446 19.50 1.05 8.89
N ASP A 447 19.18 2.29 8.57
CA ASP A 447 18.88 3.33 9.56
C ASP A 447 17.46 3.22 10.12
N MET A 448 16.54 2.53 9.41
CA MET A 448 15.12 2.54 9.72
C MET A 448 14.77 2.08 11.14
N PRO A 449 15.36 0.97 11.66
CA PRO A 449 15.10 0.55 13.04
C PRO A 449 15.60 1.55 14.09
N GLY A 450 16.77 2.17 13.84
CA GLY A 450 17.35 3.19 14.70
C GLY A 450 16.49 4.46 14.77
N LEU A 451 15.94 4.90 13.63
CA LEU A 451 15.06 6.05 13.54
C LEU A 451 13.71 5.80 14.24
N ALA A 452 13.12 4.62 14.09
CA ALA A 452 11.91 4.24 14.81
C ALA A 452 12.13 4.23 16.33
N ALA A 453 13.26 3.68 16.79
CA ALA A 453 13.64 3.73 18.19
C ALA A 453 13.86 5.17 18.69
N ALA A 454 14.55 6.01 17.90
CA ALA A 454 14.77 7.41 18.21
C ALA A 454 13.45 8.18 18.39
N TYR A 455 12.46 7.94 17.50
CA TYR A 455 11.14 8.54 17.63
C TYR A 455 10.39 8.05 18.88
N ARG A 456 10.49 6.78 19.22
CA ARG A 456 9.87 6.21 20.42
C ARG A 456 10.38 6.91 21.68
N ASP A 457 11.67 7.22 21.71
CA ASP A 457 12.35 7.91 22.83
C ASP A 457 12.37 9.44 22.67
N ARG A 458 11.54 10.02 21.78
CA ARG A 458 11.62 11.44 21.38
C ARG A 458 11.52 12.43 22.54
N GLU A 459 10.74 12.11 23.58
CA GLU A 459 10.60 13.00 24.75
C GLU A 459 11.90 13.09 25.56
N ALA A 460 12.56 11.96 25.80
CA ALA A 460 13.86 11.93 26.44
C ALA A 460 14.94 12.61 25.59
N LYS A 461 14.88 12.41 24.26
CA LYS A 461 15.79 13.05 23.31
C LYS A 461 15.57 14.57 23.24
N LEU A 462 14.31 15.03 23.29
CA LEU A 462 13.99 16.46 23.31
C LEU A 462 14.54 17.13 24.59
N LYS A 463 14.38 16.47 25.74
CA LYS A 463 14.95 16.96 26.99
C LYS A 463 16.48 17.08 26.91
N ALA A 464 17.15 16.02 26.43
CA ALA A 464 18.61 16.04 26.28
C ALA A 464 19.06 17.11 25.26
N TRP A 465 18.29 17.36 24.21
CA TRP A 465 18.53 18.43 23.24
C TRP A 465 18.46 19.82 23.91
N GLY A 466 17.44 20.08 24.72
CA GLY A 466 17.28 21.36 25.46
C GLY A 466 18.39 21.62 26.48
N GLU A 467 18.91 20.57 27.12
CA GLU A 467 19.99 20.69 28.11
C GLU A 467 21.38 20.90 27.49
N ARG A 468 21.65 20.28 26.34
CA ARG A 468 22.97 20.28 25.70
C ARG A 468 23.12 21.31 24.60
N GLY A 469 22.01 21.75 24.03
CA GLY A 469 21.97 22.54 22.79
C GLY A 469 22.42 21.75 21.57
N PRO A 470 22.37 22.36 20.38
CA PRO A 470 22.83 21.74 19.14
C PRO A 470 24.38 21.69 19.14
N LYS A 471 24.98 20.56 19.51
CA LYS A 471 26.42 20.35 19.44
C LYS A 471 26.81 19.65 18.14
N ALA A 472 27.98 20.01 17.62
CA ALA A 472 28.60 19.43 16.42
C ALA A 472 28.88 17.90 16.53
N GLU A 473 28.93 17.36 17.73
CA GLU A 473 29.15 15.94 18.02
C GLU A 473 27.95 15.05 17.71
N TRP A 474 26.84 15.67 17.34
CA TRP A 474 25.69 14.90 16.89
C TRP A 474 25.84 14.67 15.39
N GLU A 475 26.58 13.67 15.03
CA GLU A 475 26.44 12.98 13.74
C GLU A 475 25.00 12.45 13.66
N ALA A 476 24.07 13.38 13.77
CA ALA A 476 22.77 13.04 14.20
C ALA A 476 21.96 12.66 13.00
N GLN A 477 21.50 11.46 13.04
CA GLN A 477 20.35 11.05 12.24
C GLN A 477 19.04 11.69 12.76
N TRP A 478 19.12 12.50 13.84
CA TRP A 478 17.96 13.22 14.38
C TRP A 478 18.37 14.54 15.07
N TRP A 479 17.48 15.54 15.00
CA TRP A 479 17.59 16.85 15.65
C TRP A 479 16.21 17.45 15.85
N PHE A 480 16.13 18.60 16.52
CA PHE A 480 14.88 19.30 16.78
C PHE A 480 14.93 20.74 16.27
N ALA A 481 13.76 21.26 15.91
CA ALA A 481 13.51 22.69 15.77
C ALA A 481 12.25 23.08 16.52
N ASP A 482 12.28 24.20 17.21
CA ASP A 482 11.13 24.76 17.91
C ASP A 482 10.20 25.53 16.96
N SER A 483 8.99 25.82 17.42
CA SER A 483 8.00 26.53 16.64
C SER A 483 8.41 27.96 16.28
N ALA A 484 9.30 28.62 17.06
CA ALA A 484 9.81 29.95 16.75
C ALA A 484 10.74 29.90 15.53
N ALA A 485 11.66 28.94 15.51
CA ALA A 485 12.53 28.70 14.36
C ALA A 485 11.74 28.34 13.10
N LEU A 486 10.66 27.52 13.21
CA LEU A 486 9.80 27.18 12.10
C LEU A 486 9.09 28.41 11.53
N ARG A 487 8.51 29.26 12.37
CA ARG A 487 7.85 30.51 11.95
C ARG A 487 8.83 31.50 11.30
N ALA A 488 10.03 31.65 11.88
CA ALA A 488 11.07 32.51 11.31
C ALA A 488 11.53 32.06 9.91
N ASN A 489 11.27 30.81 9.55
CA ASN A 489 11.59 30.22 8.26
C ASN A 489 10.34 29.90 7.39
N ASP A 490 9.28 30.71 7.45
CA ASP A 490 8.06 30.54 6.66
C ASP A 490 7.43 29.14 6.81
N PHE A 491 7.45 28.59 8.02
CA PHE A 491 6.96 27.24 8.34
C PHE A 491 7.63 26.14 7.49
N ASN A 492 8.85 26.37 7.02
CA ASN A 492 9.61 25.36 6.30
C ASN A 492 9.81 24.11 7.15
N LEU A 493 9.57 22.92 6.61
CA LEU A 493 9.70 21.62 7.28
C LEU A 493 10.78 20.73 6.65
N SER A 494 11.65 21.30 5.81
CA SER A 494 12.79 20.56 5.24
C SER A 494 13.83 20.30 6.33
N ALA A 495 14.16 19.02 6.52
CA ALA A 495 15.07 18.57 7.57
C ALA A 495 16.46 19.23 7.50
N GLY A 496 17.01 19.34 6.29
CA GLY A 496 18.33 19.96 6.07
C GLY A 496 18.44 21.42 6.51
N ARG A 497 17.30 22.13 6.60
CA ARG A 497 17.28 23.54 7.04
C ARG A 497 17.66 23.71 8.51
N TYR A 498 17.38 22.73 9.33
CA TYR A 498 17.55 22.77 10.79
C TYR A 498 18.64 21.80 11.26
N ARG A 499 19.30 21.11 10.34
CA ARG A 499 20.40 20.21 10.70
C ARG A 499 21.54 21.02 11.28
N PRO A 500 22.05 20.68 12.48
CA PRO A 500 23.22 21.31 13.05
C PRO A 500 24.39 21.13 12.08
N MET A 501 24.98 22.22 11.65
CA MET A 501 26.20 22.16 10.87
C MET A 501 27.34 21.82 11.82
N SER A 502 28.04 20.73 11.57
CA SER A 502 29.33 20.49 12.20
C SER A 502 30.24 21.63 11.72
N GLN A 503 30.83 22.37 12.66
CA GLN A 503 31.95 23.26 12.38
C GLN A 503 33.24 22.44 12.21
N VAL A 504 33.18 21.26 11.60
CA VAL A 504 34.36 20.73 10.98
C VAL A 504 34.64 21.74 9.88
N GLN A 505 35.65 22.57 10.05
CA GLN A 505 36.31 23.22 8.94
C GLN A 505 36.56 22.09 7.95
N ALA A 506 35.72 21.98 6.94
CA ALA A 506 36.09 21.26 5.76
C ALA A 506 37.43 21.88 5.39
N ALA A 507 38.51 21.09 5.48
CA ALA A 507 39.73 21.47 4.86
C ALA A 507 39.31 21.73 3.41
N HIS A 508 39.19 23.00 3.06
CA HIS A 508 38.84 23.38 1.70
C HIS A 508 39.96 22.79 0.87
N GLN A 509 39.64 21.75 0.10
CA GLN A 509 40.53 21.33 -0.98
C GLN A 509 40.86 22.59 -1.79
N ASP A 510 42.13 22.77 -2.10
CA ASP A 510 42.53 23.92 -2.91
C ASP A 510 41.64 23.92 -4.16
N PRO A 511 40.97 25.04 -4.48
CA PRO A 511 40.17 25.12 -5.71
C PRO A 511 40.92 24.67 -6.97
N ARG A 512 42.26 24.74 -6.95
CA ARG A 512 43.12 24.25 -8.02
C ARG A 512 43.16 22.71 -8.09
N GLU A 513 43.12 22.02 -6.95
CA GLU A 513 43.00 20.55 -6.90
C GLU A 513 41.64 20.08 -7.41
N LEU A 514 40.56 20.74 -6.97
CA LEU A 514 39.19 20.46 -7.46
C LEU A 514 39.05 20.72 -8.97
N LEU A 515 39.65 21.77 -9.49
CA LEU A 515 39.70 22.02 -10.94
C LEU A 515 40.53 20.96 -11.68
N GLY A 516 41.60 20.45 -11.06
CA GLY A 516 42.37 19.34 -11.61
C GLY A 516 41.59 18.02 -11.66
N GLU A 517 40.84 17.69 -10.61
CA GLU A 517 39.97 16.52 -10.59
C GLU A 517 38.81 16.62 -11.60
N LEU A 518 38.22 17.82 -11.74
CA LEU A 518 37.19 18.08 -12.75
C LEU A 518 37.72 17.89 -14.18
N ALA A 519 38.91 18.41 -14.47
CA ALA A 519 39.54 18.24 -15.78
C ALA A 519 39.92 16.79 -16.08
N ALA A 520 40.29 16.00 -15.06
CA ALA A 520 40.57 14.59 -15.22
C ALA A 520 39.29 13.79 -15.54
N ILE A 521 38.19 14.08 -14.85
CA ILE A 521 36.86 13.45 -15.10
C ILE A 521 36.33 13.84 -16.50
N GLU A 522 36.48 15.10 -16.92
CA GLU A 522 36.11 15.51 -18.29
C GLU A 522 36.92 14.78 -19.37
N ALA A 523 38.21 14.55 -19.15
CA ALA A 523 39.04 13.79 -20.08
C ALA A 523 38.60 12.30 -20.16
N GLU A 524 38.29 11.68 -19.03
CA GLU A 524 37.78 10.30 -18.96
C GLU A 524 36.42 10.15 -19.67
N ILE A 525 35.50 11.08 -19.47
CA ILE A 525 34.21 11.12 -20.17
C ILE A 525 34.42 11.29 -21.69
N ALA A 526 35.34 12.14 -22.10
CA ALA A 526 35.63 12.34 -23.53
C ALA A 526 36.20 11.09 -24.19
N GLU A 527 37.05 10.34 -23.48
CA GLU A 527 37.63 9.07 -23.95
C GLU A 527 36.57 7.97 -24.08
N GLU A 528 35.66 7.84 -23.08
CA GLU A 528 34.56 6.90 -23.15
C GLU A 528 33.56 7.22 -24.27
N VAL A 529 33.23 8.50 -24.48
CA VAL A 529 32.37 8.95 -25.58
C VAL A 529 32.98 8.61 -26.93
N GLU A 530 34.31 8.77 -27.10
CA GLU A 530 34.98 8.43 -28.36
C GLU A 530 35.07 6.92 -28.57
N ALA A 531 35.28 6.14 -27.51
CA ALA A 531 35.21 4.67 -27.56
C ALA A 531 33.81 4.18 -27.97
N LEU A 532 32.72 4.78 -27.43
CA LEU A 532 31.34 4.50 -27.83
C LEU A 532 31.08 4.87 -29.32
N ARG A 533 31.63 6.00 -29.80
CA ARG A 533 31.52 6.38 -31.20
C ARG A 533 32.20 5.37 -32.14
N GLN A 534 33.38 4.90 -31.76
CA GLN A 534 34.10 3.88 -32.51
C GLN A 534 33.31 2.55 -32.54
N ALA A 535 32.81 2.09 -31.39
CA ALA A 535 32.02 0.88 -31.31
C ALA A 535 30.72 0.95 -32.13
N LEU A 536 30.05 2.09 -32.17
CA LEU A 536 28.86 2.30 -33.02
C LEU A 536 29.22 2.38 -34.53
N SER A 537 30.39 2.88 -34.88
CA SER A 537 30.85 2.91 -36.29
C SER A 537 31.32 1.55 -36.81
N GLU A 538 31.76 0.65 -35.93
CA GLU A 538 32.11 -0.74 -36.26
C GLU A 538 30.89 -1.68 -36.34
N ALA A 539 29.77 -1.28 -35.71
CA ALA A 539 28.51 -2.03 -35.71
C ALA A 539 27.57 -1.63 -36.86
N ALA A 540 27.86 -0.57 -37.61
CA ALA A 540 27.10 -0.11 -38.77
C ALA A 540 27.74 -0.55 -40.09
#